data_c0886b87ec0b18e4a6b333115ce56632
#
_entry.id   c0886b87ec0b18e4a6b333115ce56632
#
_cell.length_a   1.000
_cell.length_b   1.000
_cell.length_c   1.000
_cell.angle_alpha   90.00
_cell.angle_beta   90.00
_cell.angle_gamma   90.00
#
_symmetry.space_group_name_H-M   'P 1'
#
loop_
_entity.id
_entity.type
_entity.pdbx_description
1 polymer ?
#
loop_
_entity_poly.entity_id
_entity_poly.type
_entity_poly.pdbx_seq_one_letter_code
_entity_poly.pdbx_strand_id
1 'polypeptide(L)'
;MKNKYSMSDAERDVMEVLWTFPEGVNQSILLEAVNATGKDWKRQTLNTLVTRLMEKGLVNRENRHVCAVMDKQVYSNLQVEEVVREVYDGKLSNLVLAFAKDKKLTKEDAKELEKLLEAYETE
;
A
#
# COMPACT_ATOMS: atom_id res chain seq x y z
N MET A 1 -4.83 1.53 -17.19
CA MET A 1 -3.39 1.31 -17.15
C MET A 1 -2.97 0.71 -15.83
N LYS A 2 -2.03 -0.25 -15.87
CA LYS A 2 -1.64 -0.94 -14.65
C LYS A 2 -0.61 -0.15 -13.85
N ASN A 3 -0.86 -0.02 -12.57
CA ASN A 3 0.08 0.54 -11.64
C ASN A 3 1.26 -0.43 -11.47
N LYS A 4 2.48 0.09 -11.46
CA LYS A 4 3.69 -0.71 -11.29
C LYS A 4 3.65 -1.58 -10.04
N TYR A 5 3.07 -1.05 -8.95
CA TYR A 5 3.01 -1.74 -7.67
C TYR A 5 1.61 -2.30 -7.38
N SER A 6 0.85 -2.58 -8.44
CA SER A 6 -0.47 -3.18 -8.29
C SER A 6 -0.37 -4.57 -7.68
N MET A 7 -1.20 -4.87 -6.70
CA MET A 7 -1.18 -6.14 -5.99
C MET A 7 -2.51 -6.87 -6.14
N SER A 8 -2.43 -8.20 -6.23
CA SER A 8 -3.61 -9.03 -6.09
C SER A 8 -4.05 -9.00 -4.62
N ASP A 9 -5.25 -9.51 -4.33
CA ASP A 9 -5.72 -9.59 -2.96
C ASP A 9 -4.80 -10.44 -2.09
N ALA A 10 -4.34 -11.56 -2.63
CA ALA A 10 -3.43 -12.44 -1.88
C ALA A 10 -2.09 -11.77 -1.62
N GLU A 11 -1.57 -11.04 -2.62
CA GLU A 11 -0.32 -10.29 -2.45
C GLU A 11 -0.47 -9.21 -1.40
N ARG A 12 -1.62 -8.55 -1.37
CA ARG A 12 -1.90 -7.53 -0.36
C ARG A 12 -1.96 -8.15 1.03
N ASP A 13 -2.56 -9.33 1.14
CA ASP A 13 -2.61 -10.03 2.43
C ASP A 13 -1.19 -10.27 2.97
N VAL A 14 -0.27 -10.67 2.09
CA VAL A 14 1.13 -10.85 2.49
C VAL A 14 1.75 -9.53 2.95
N MET A 15 1.57 -8.47 2.16
CA MET A 15 2.17 -7.19 2.48
C MET A 15 1.63 -6.60 3.78
N GLU A 16 0.33 -6.72 4.03
CA GLU A 16 -0.25 -6.20 5.27
C GLU A 16 0.39 -6.84 6.50
N VAL A 17 0.67 -8.14 6.42
CA VAL A 17 1.35 -8.83 7.52
C VAL A 17 2.84 -8.46 7.56
N LEU A 18 3.48 -8.44 6.40
CA LEU A 18 4.92 -8.13 6.33
C LEU A 18 5.22 -6.73 6.85
N TRP A 19 4.34 -5.77 6.62
CA TRP A 19 4.53 -4.41 7.13
C TRP A 19 4.52 -4.34 8.65
N THR A 20 4.03 -5.37 9.33
CA THR A 20 4.12 -5.42 10.80
C THR A 20 5.49 -5.85 11.29
N PHE A 21 6.38 -6.22 10.38
CA PHE A 21 7.77 -6.59 10.68
C PHE A 21 8.71 -5.59 9.99
N PRO A 22 8.93 -4.43 10.59
CA PRO A 22 9.72 -3.37 9.93
C PRO A 22 11.13 -3.78 9.53
N GLU A 23 11.72 -4.74 10.20
CA GLU A 23 13.07 -5.20 9.88
C GLU A 23 13.06 -6.51 9.10
N GLY A 24 11.88 -6.91 8.65
CA GLY A 24 11.74 -8.16 7.95
C GLY A 24 11.58 -9.34 8.88
N VAL A 25 11.42 -10.51 8.31
CA VAL A 25 11.12 -11.72 9.09
C VAL A 25 11.45 -12.95 8.25
N ASN A 26 11.75 -14.05 8.92
CA ASN A 26 11.94 -15.32 8.24
C ASN A 26 10.63 -15.75 7.56
N GLN A 27 10.75 -16.33 6.38
CA GLN A 27 9.58 -16.69 5.58
C GLN A 27 8.65 -17.70 6.28
N SER A 28 9.19 -18.59 7.10
CA SER A 28 8.33 -19.53 7.84
C SER A 28 7.53 -18.84 8.92
N ILE A 29 8.12 -17.82 9.55
CA ILE A 29 7.38 -17.02 10.53
C ILE A 29 6.33 -16.16 9.83
N LEU A 30 6.66 -15.65 8.66
CA LEU A 30 5.69 -14.91 7.85
C LEU A 30 4.48 -15.78 7.51
N LEU A 31 4.73 -17.05 7.15
CA LEU A 31 3.64 -17.98 6.87
C LEU A 31 2.73 -18.17 8.07
N GLU A 32 3.32 -18.36 9.26
CA GLU A 32 2.53 -18.50 10.48
C GLU A 32 1.70 -17.24 10.74
N ALA A 33 2.30 -16.08 10.56
CA ALA A 33 1.62 -14.82 10.80
C ALA A 33 0.47 -14.59 9.83
N VAL A 34 0.67 -14.92 8.55
CA VAL A 34 -0.40 -14.80 7.55
C VAL A 34 -1.53 -15.77 7.87
N ASN A 35 -1.20 -17.01 8.21
CA ASN A 35 -2.23 -18.00 8.54
C ASN A 35 -2.97 -17.66 9.83
N ALA A 36 -2.33 -16.93 10.72
CA ALA A 36 -2.98 -16.48 11.96
C ALA A 36 -4.12 -15.49 11.67
N THR A 37 -4.14 -14.86 10.49
CA THR A 37 -5.22 -13.96 10.11
C THR A 37 -6.45 -14.70 9.56
N GLY A 38 -6.41 -16.04 9.54
CA GLY A 38 -7.52 -16.85 9.07
C GLY A 38 -7.28 -17.55 7.76
N LYS A 39 -6.06 -17.49 7.24
CA LYS A 39 -5.71 -18.21 6.01
C LYS A 39 -5.22 -19.62 6.35
N ASP A 40 -5.15 -20.45 5.33
CA ASP A 40 -4.62 -21.80 5.47
C ASP A 40 -3.71 -22.08 4.28
N TRP A 41 -2.70 -21.23 4.13
CA TRP A 41 -1.76 -21.32 3.00
C TRP A 41 -0.65 -22.31 3.29
N LYS A 42 -0.17 -22.94 2.23
CA LYS A 42 0.99 -23.82 2.29
C LYS A 42 2.25 -23.00 1.98
N ARG A 43 3.39 -23.56 2.33
CA ARG A 43 4.68 -22.92 2.08
C ARG A 43 4.84 -22.51 0.62
N GLN A 44 4.42 -23.36 -0.29
CA GLN A 44 4.55 -23.09 -1.71
C GLN A 44 3.70 -21.91 -2.16
N THR A 45 2.50 -21.78 -1.60
CA THR A 45 1.63 -20.66 -1.92
C THR A 45 2.31 -19.35 -1.52
N LEU A 46 2.83 -19.29 -0.30
CA LEU A 46 3.50 -18.09 0.16
C LEU A 46 4.75 -17.80 -0.68
N ASN A 47 5.52 -18.84 -0.98
CA ASN A 47 6.72 -18.68 -1.78
C ASN A 47 6.42 -18.06 -3.15
N THR A 48 5.35 -18.51 -3.79
CA THR A 48 4.91 -17.96 -5.07
C THR A 48 4.57 -16.48 -4.95
N LEU A 49 3.83 -16.12 -3.89
CA LEU A 49 3.42 -14.73 -3.68
C LEU A 49 4.62 -13.83 -3.37
N VAL A 50 5.54 -14.32 -2.54
CA VAL A 50 6.75 -13.56 -2.23
C VAL A 50 7.58 -13.33 -3.49
N THR A 51 7.71 -14.38 -4.32
CA THR A 51 8.45 -14.25 -5.58
C THR A 51 7.82 -13.19 -6.49
N ARG A 52 6.49 -13.19 -6.59
CA ARG A 52 5.79 -12.19 -7.40
C ARG A 52 6.00 -10.78 -6.85
N LEU A 53 5.97 -10.63 -5.55
CA LEU A 53 6.21 -9.33 -4.92
C LEU A 53 7.64 -8.86 -5.13
N MET A 54 8.59 -9.78 -5.16
CA MET A 54 9.99 -9.46 -5.50
C MET A 54 10.09 -8.95 -6.93
N GLU A 55 9.41 -9.59 -7.84
CA GLU A 55 9.41 -9.19 -9.25
C GLU A 55 8.82 -7.80 -9.44
N LYS A 56 7.88 -7.44 -8.58
CA LYS A 56 7.26 -6.11 -8.60
C LYS A 56 8.10 -5.06 -7.88
N GLY A 57 9.16 -5.46 -7.21
CA GLY A 57 10.01 -4.54 -6.49
C GLY A 57 9.48 -4.13 -5.11
N LEU A 58 8.55 -4.90 -4.56
CA LEU A 58 7.94 -4.57 -3.27
C LEU A 58 8.58 -5.29 -2.09
N VAL A 59 9.32 -6.35 -2.36
CA VAL A 59 9.92 -7.21 -1.34
C VAL A 59 11.33 -7.60 -1.76
N ASN A 60 12.22 -7.70 -0.78
CA ASN A 60 13.54 -8.32 -0.94
C ASN A 60 13.57 -9.60 -0.11
N ARG A 61 14.26 -10.61 -0.60
CA ARG A 61 14.44 -11.86 0.13
C ARG A 61 15.89 -12.31 0.03
N GLU A 62 16.47 -12.61 1.17
CA GLU A 62 17.85 -13.09 1.24
C GLU A 62 17.91 -14.15 2.33
N ASN A 63 18.31 -15.37 1.95
CA ASN A 63 18.39 -16.50 2.88
C ASN A 63 17.10 -16.68 3.70
N ARG A 64 15.98 -16.66 3.01
CA ARG A 64 14.64 -16.81 3.61
C ARG A 64 14.20 -15.65 4.49
N HIS A 65 15.01 -14.63 4.62
CA HIS A 65 14.62 -13.42 5.31
C HIS A 65 13.92 -12.50 4.32
N VAL A 66 12.69 -12.13 4.61
CA VAL A 66 11.83 -11.35 3.72
C VAL A 66 11.65 -9.97 4.33
N CYS A 67 11.89 -8.93 3.52
CA CYS A 67 11.74 -7.54 3.93
C CYS A 67 10.91 -6.78 2.93
N ALA A 68 10.06 -5.89 3.41
CA ALA A 68 9.38 -4.93 2.52
C ALA A 68 10.41 -3.90 2.05
N VAL A 69 10.38 -3.58 0.76
CA VAL A 69 11.28 -2.56 0.19
C VAL A 69 10.90 -1.17 0.70
N MET A 70 9.62 -0.94 0.91
CA MET A 70 9.12 0.33 1.44
C MET A 70 8.02 0.05 2.46
N ASP A 71 7.85 0.96 3.40
CA ASP A 71 6.78 0.78 4.37
C ASP A 71 5.42 1.13 3.77
N LYS A 72 4.38 0.86 4.53
CA LYS A 72 3.01 1.03 4.04
C LYS A 72 2.71 2.48 3.68
N GLN A 73 3.22 3.43 4.45
CA GLN A 73 2.96 4.84 4.18
C GLN A 73 3.57 5.28 2.85
N VAL A 74 4.81 4.88 2.61
CA VAL A 74 5.48 5.20 1.34
C VAL A 74 4.73 4.57 0.18
N TYR A 75 4.35 3.30 0.33
CA TYR A 75 3.59 2.59 -0.70
C TYR A 75 2.27 3.31 -0.99
N SER A 76 1.53 3.66 0.07
CA SER A 76 0.23 4.34 -0.10
C SER A 76 0.36 5.67 -0.81
N ASN A 77 1.40 6.44 -0.47
CA ASN A 77 1.65 7.73 -1.11
C ASN A 77 1.94 7.57 -2.60
N LEU A 78 2.72 6.54 -2.96
CA LEU A 78 3.00 6.27 -4.37
C LEU A 78 1.74 5.90 -5.14
N GLN A 79 0.82 5.16 -4.50
CA GLN A 79 -0.45 4.80 -5.13
C GLN A 79 -1.29 6.04 -5.41
N VAL A 80 -1.35 6.97 -4.46
CA VAL A 80 -2.10 8.21 -4.65
C VAL A 80 -1.50 9.04 -5.77
N GLU A 81 -0.16 9.17 -5.80
CA GLU A 81 0.51 9.93 -6.86
C GLU A 81 0.20 9.36 -8.23
N GLU A 82 0.18 8.04 -8.34
CA GLU A 82 -0.12 7.38 -9.60
C GLU A 82 -1.55 7.68 -10.07
N VAL A 83 -2.50 7.58 -9.14
CA VAL A 83 -3.91 7.86 -9.45
C VAL A 83 -4.09 9.32 -9.85
N VAL A 84 -3.49 10.23 -9.11
CA VAL A 84 -3.61 11.66 -9.43
C VAL A 84 -3.05 11.95 -10.81
N ARG A 85 -1.89 11.37 -11.12
CA ARG A 85 -1.26 11.58 -12.42
C ARG A 85 -2.09 11.00 -13.57
N GLU A 86 -2.57 9.78 -13.42
CA GLU A 86 -3.24 9.09 -14.53
C GLU A 86 -4.71 9.41 -14.68
N VAL A 87 -5.40 9.63 -13.58
CA VAL A 87 -6.85 9.81 -13.60
C VAL A 87 -7.25 11.28 -13.49
N TYR A 88 -6.45 12.07 -12.78
CA TYR A 88 -6.80 13.46 -12.46
C TYR A 88 -5.81 14.48 -13.03
N ASP A 89 -5.17 14.13 -14.12
CA ASP A 89 -4.27 15.03 -14.87
C ASP A 89 -3.17 15.67 -14.02
N GLY A 90 -2.71 14.94 -13.01
CA GLY A 90 -1.64 15.43 -12.14
C GLY A 90 -2.08 16.48 -11.13
N LYS A 91 -3.38 16.73 -11.02
CA LYS A 91 -3.90 17.77 -10.13
C LYS A 91 -4.67 17.17 -8.96
N LEU A 92 -4.13 17.31 -7.77
CA LEU A 92 -4.79 16.84 -6.56
C LEU A 92 -6.16 17.49 -6.38
N SER A 93 -6.30 18.75 -6.79
CA SER A 93 -7.58 19.45 -6.68
C SER A 93 -8.69 18.73 -7.46
N ASN A 94 -8.34 18.06 -8.55
CA ASN A 94 -9.35 17.31 -9.32
C ASN A 94 -9.86 16.09 -8.54
N LEU A 95 -9.00 15.46 -7.77
CA LEU A 95 -9.41 14.35 -6.91
C LEU A 95 -10.39 14.84 -5.83
N VAL A 96 -10.04 15.95 -5.18
CA VAL A 96 -10.89 16.53 -4.15
C VAL A 96 -12.23 16.95 -4.73
N LEU A 97 -12.21 17.55 -5.92
CA LEU A 97 -13.42 17.98 -6.61
C LEU A 97 -14.33 16.78 -6.91
N ALA A 98 -13.76 15.66 -7.33
CA ALA A 98 -14.55 14.46 -7.59
C ALA A 98 -15.29 13.99 -6.34
N PHE A 99 -14.63 14.03 -5.19
CA PHE A 99 -15.27 13.67 -3.93
C PHE A 99 -16.37 14.66 -3.55
N ALA A 100 -16.13 15.95 -3.77
CA ALA A 100 -17.11 16.97 -3.47
C ALA A 100 -18.36 16.84 -4.33
N LYS A 101 -18.18 16.58 -5.64
CA LYS A 101 -19.30 16.42 -6.56
C LYS A 101 -20.15 15.20 -6.22
N ASP A 102 -19.53 14.14 -5.72
CA ASP A 102 -20.22 12.91 -5.36
C ASP A 102 -20.81 13.00 -3.94
N LYS A 103 -20.69 14.14 -3.30
CA LYS A 103 -21.16 14.38 -1.92
C LYS A 103 -20.54 13.43 -0.90
N LYS A 104 -19.33 12.99 -1.18
CA LYS A 104 -18.58 12.15 -0.26
C LYS A 104 -17.68 12.95 0.67
N LEU A 105 -17.53 14.23 0.37
CA LEU A 105 -16.74 15.13 1.22
C LEU A 105 -17.68 15.76 2.25
N THR A 106 -17.48 15.43 3.52
CA THR A 106 -18.31 15.96 4.60
C THR A 106 -17.83 17.33 5.01
N LYS A 107 -18.67 18.04 5.80
CA LYS A 107 -18.26 19.32 6.38
C LYS A 107 -17.06 19.16 7.29
N GLU A 108 -16.99 18.05 8.00
CA GLU A 108 -15.85 17.74 8.86
C GLU A 108 -14.58 17.56 8.04
N ASP A 109 -14.69 16.82 6.93
CA ASP A 109 -13.56 16.64 6.02
C ASP A 109 -13.03 17.98 5.53
N ALA A 110 -13.93 18.89 5.14
CA ALA A 110 -13.55 20.19 4.63
C ALA A 110 -12.80 20.99 5.69
N LYS A 111 -13.28 20.96 6.93
CA LYS A 111 -12.62 21.65 8.04
C LYS A 111 -11.23 21.09 8.32
N GLU A 112 -11.11 19.78 8.31
CA GLU A 112 -9.82 19.13 8.53
C GLU A 112 -8.84 19.48 7.42
N LEU A 113 -9.31 19.48 6.17
CA LEU A 113 -8.48 19.86 5.05
C LEU A 113 -7.98 21.29 5.14
N GLU A 114 -8.86 22.22 5.54
CA GLU A 114 -8.45 23.59 5.73
C GLU A 114 -7.36 23.74 6.77
N LYS A 115 -7.51 23.03 7.89
CA LYS A 115 -6.51 23.05 8.96
C LYS A 115 -5.18 22.49 8.48
N LEU A 116 -5.23 21.37 7.77
CA LEU A 116 -4.02 20.74 7.26
C LEU A 116 -3.29 21.64 6.27
N LEU A 117 -4.05 22.29 5.38
CA LEU A 117 -3.46 23.18 4.40
C LEU A 117 -2.78 24.36 5.05
N GLU A 118 -3.39 24.92 6.10
CA GLU A 118 -2.76 26.01 6.84
C GLU A 118 -1.48 25.57 7.52
N ALA A 119 -1.49 24.36 8.11
CA ALA A 119 -0.33 23.86 8.84
C ALA A 119 0.84 23.53 7.92
N TYR A 120 0.57 23.07 6.70
CA TYR A 120 1.60 22.65 5.75
C TYR A 120 1.73 23.60 4.56
N GLU A 121 1.19 24.77 4.67
CA GLU A 121 1.28 25.73 3.59
C GLU A 121 2.71 26.18 3.40
N THR A 122 3.19 26.03 2.18
CA THR A 122 4.49 26.52 1.78
C THR A 122 4.22 27.41 0.60
N GLU A 123 5.07 28.31 0.26
CA GLU A 123 4.78 29.28 -0.80
C GLU A 123 4.20 28.73 -2.06
#